data_0a7edc26886ce9e18392c03badb82794
#
_entry.id   0a7edc26886ce9e18392c03badb82794
#
_cell.length_a   1.000
_cell.length_b   1.000
_cell.length_c   1.000
_cell.angle_alpha   90.00
_cell.angle_beta   90.00
_cell.angle_gamma   90.00
#
_symmetry.space_group_name_H-M   'P 1'
#
loop_
_entity.id
_entity.type
_entity.pdbx_description
1 polymer ?
#
loop_
_entity_poly.entity_id
_entity_poly.type
_entity_poly.pdbx_seq_one_letter_code
_entity_poly.pdbx_strand_id
1 'polypeptide(L)'
;MTEQEFALRAQDQRSRLYRTAFLYLGGEHAAVDAVDEAVYRGLLACGRLRQPEFFSTWLTRILLNACADELRRRRREAAFAHPPETAAPDYDSLPL
;
A
#
# COMPACT_ATOMS: atom_id res chain seq x y z
N MET A 1 14.72 15.11 6.35
CA MET A 1 13.44 15.86 6.32
C MET A 1 12.83 15.85 7.71
N THR A 2 12.36 16.99 8.16
CA THR A 2 11.68 17.07 9.46
C THR A 2 10.26 16.52 9.37
N GLU A 3 9.70 16.19 10.54
CA GLU A 3 8.30 15.71 10.57
C GLU A 3 7.33 16.78 10.09
N GLN A 4 7.60 18.04 10.39
CA GLN A 4 6.74 19.14 9.90
C GLN A 4 6.76 19.26 8.39
N GLU A 5 7.95 19.20 7.81
CA GLU A 5 8.09 19.21 6.35
C GLU A 5 7.37 18.03 5.73
N PHE A 6 7.53 16.86 6.34
CA PHE A 6 6.88 15.65 5.85
C PHE A 6 5.37 15.82 5.86
N ALA A 7 4.81 16.32 6.98
CA ALA A 7 3.36 16.45 7.10
C ALA A 7 2.78 17.36 6.02
N LEU A 8 3.44 18.49 5.75
CA LEU A 8 2.97 19.42 4.74
C LEU A 8 3.03 18.80 3.34
N ARG A 9 4.11 18.14 3.02
CA ARG A 9 4.28 17.53 1.71
C ARG A 9 3.33 16.34 1.52
N ALA A 10 3.13 15.55 2.56
CA ALA A 10 2.21 14.42 2.51
C ALA A 10 0.78 14.90 2.28
N GLN A 11 0.39 16.00 2.91
CA GLN A 11 -0.92 16.59 2.73
C GLN A 11 -1.17 16.94 1.28
N ASP A 12 -0.18 17.55 0.62
CA ASP A 12 -0.29 17.92 -0.80
C ASP A 12 -0.41 16.71 -1.71
N GLN A 13 0.13 15.58 -1.31
CA GLN A 13 0.14 14.36 -2.13
C GLN A 13 -1.05 13.45 -1.86
N ARG A 14 -1.85 13.75 -0.86
CA ARG A 14 -2.84 12.81 -0.34
C ARG A 14 -3.86 12.39 -1.39
N SER A 15 -4.37 13.32 -2.18
CA SER A 15 -5.35 12.98 -3.23
C SER A 15 -4.77 12.04 -4.27
N ARG A 16 -3.54 12.29 -4.68
CA ARG A 16 -2.85 11.43 -5.65
C ARG A 16 -2.62 10.04 -5.09
N LEU A 17 -2.18 9.98 -3.84
CA LEU A 17 -1.95 8.69 -3.17
C LEU A 17 -3.26 7.91 -3.05
N TYR A 18 -4.35 8.60 -2.70
CA TYR A 18 -5.66 7.96 -2.60
C TYR A 18 -6.08 7.35 -3.93
N ARG A 19 -5.96 8.09 -5.02
CA ARG A 19 -6.32 7.57 -6.34
C ARG A 19 -5.51 6.34 -6.71
N THR A 20 -4.21 6.38 -6.41
CA THR A 20 -3.35 5.24 -6.68
C THR A 20 -3.78 4.03 -5.84
N ALA A 21 -4.00 4.23 -4.56
CA ALA A 21 -4.44 3.13 -3.68
C ALA A 21 -5.78 2.56 -4.13
N PHE A 22 -6.70 3.42 -4.56
CA PHE A 22 -8.01 2.98 -5.03
C PHE A 22 -7.89 2.07 -6.25
N LEU A 23 -6.97 2.39 -7.15
CA LEU A 23 -6.76 1.54 -8.33
C LEU A 23 -6.31 0.13 -7.95
N TYR A 24 -5.50 0.01 -6.92
CA TYR A 24 -5.01 -1.29 -6.48
C TYR A 24 -6.00 -2.05 -5.61
N LEU A 25 -6.72 -1.34 -4.76
CA LEU A 25 -7.52 -1.99 -3.72
C LEU A 25 -9.03 -1.98 -4.00
N GLY A 26 -9.48 -1.08 -4.85
CA GLY A 26 -10.85 -1.09 -5.35
C GLY A 26 -11.94 -0.66 -4.38
N GLY A 27 -11.58 -0.02 -3.26
CA GLY A 27 -12.58 0.42 -2.29
C GLY A 27 -12.13 1.67 -1.55
N GLU A 28 -13.09 2.50 -1.16
CA GLU A 28 -12.77 3.77 -0.50
C GLU A 28 -12.11 3.56 0.85
N HIS A 29 -12.67 2.69 1.69
CA HIS A 29 -12.11 2.45 3.02
C HIS A 29 -10.70 1.86 2.93
N ALA A 30 -10.52 0.89 2.07
CA ALA A 30 -9.21 0.27 1.90
C ALA A 30 -8.19 1.26 1.38
N ALA A 31 -8.61 2.13 0.46
CA ALA A 31 -7.70 3.14 -0.09
C ALA A 31 -7.29 4.15 0.98
N VAL A 32 -8.24 4.63 1.78
CA VAL A 32 -7.93 5.56 2.86
C VAL A 32 -6.98 4.90 3.86
N ASP A 33 -7.27 3.67 4.25
CA ASP A 33 -6.44 2.95 5.20
C ASP A 33 -5.02 2.78 4.68
N ALA A 34 -4.87 2.47 3.40
CA ALA A 34 -3.54 2.32 2.80
C ALA A 34 -2.78 3.63 2.77
N VAL A 35 -3.47 4.74 2.47
CA VAL A 35 -2.84 6.06 2.50
C VAL A 35 -2.42 6.42 3.93
N ASP A 36 -3.30 6.18 4.89
CA ASP A 36 -2.97 6.44 6.30
C ASP A 36 -1.76 5.61 6.74
N GLU A 37 -1.73 4.35 6.35
CA GLU A 37 -0.60 3.49 6.67
C GLU A 37 0.69 4.00 6.02
N ALA A 38 0.62 4.42 4.75
CA ALA A 38 1.78 4.94 4.04
C ALA A 38 2.30 6.22 4.69
N VAL A 39 1.39 7.11 5.07
CA VAL A 39 1.78 8.37 5.74
C VAL A 39 2.43 8.06 7.07
N TYR A 40 1.88 7.12 7.83
CA TYR A 40 2.48 6.72 9.11
C TYR A 40 3.89 6.16 8.92
N ARG A 41 4.05 5.22 7.98
CA ARG A 41 5.38 4.65 7.68
C ARG A 41 6.35 5.72 7.21
N GLY A 42 5.86 6.65 6.38
CA GLY A 42 6.69 7.74 5.88
C GLY A 42 7.12 8.67 7.01
N LEU A 43 6.22 8.96 7.93
CA LEU A 43 6.56 9.81 9.07
C LEU A 43 7.69 9.19 9.90
N LEU A 44 7.60 7.89 10.15
CA LEU A 44 8.63 7.20 10.93
C LEU A 44 9.98 7.19 10.21
N ALA A 45 9.98 7.24 8.88
CA ALA A 45 11.19 7.10 8.08
C ALA A 45 11.70 8.43 7.50
N CYS A 46 10.96 9.52 7.66
CA CYS A 46 11.28 10.75 6.94
C CYS A 46 12.63 11.33 7.31
N GLY A 47 13.12 11.06 8.52
CA GLY A 47 14.44 11.51 8.92
C GLY A 47 15.57 10.94 8.10
N ARG A 48 15.33 9.82 7.42
CA ARG A 48 16.34 9.18 6.57
C ARG A 48 16.33 9.69 5.14
N LEU A 49 15.27 10.40 4.75
CA LEU A 49 15.18 10.92 3.39
C LEU A 49 16.11 12.13 3.27
N ARG A 50 17.17 11.97 2.50
CA ARG A 50 18.18 13.01 2.37
C ARG A 50 17.94 13.92 1.19
N GLN A 51 17.18 13.46 0.19
CA GLN A 51 16.95 14.18 -1.05
C GLN A 51 15.47 14.47 -1.21
N PRO A 52 15.01 15.64 -0.75
CA PRO A 52 13.58 15.98 -0.79
C PRO A 52 12.97 15.96 -2.19
N GLU A 53 13.79 16.11 -3.22
CA GLU A 53 13.29 16.07 -4.60
C GLU A 53 12.74 14.70 -4.98
N PHE A 54 13.08 13.66 -4.23
CA PHE A 54 12.55 12.31 -4.47
C PHE A 54 11.39 11.96 -3.56
N PHE A 55 10.82 12.94 -2.87
CA PHE A 55 9.77 12.71 -1.90
C PHE A 55 8.58 11.98 -2.51
N SER A 56 8.08 12.43 -3.65
CA SER A 56 6.90 11.83 -4.27
C SER A 56 7.13 10.36 -4.62
N THR A 57 8.26 10.07 -5.25
CA THR A 57 8.60 8.70 -5.62
C THR A 57 8.77 7.81 -4.37
N TRP A 58 9.44 8.35 -3.38
CA TRP A 58 9.70 7.65 -2.13
C TRP A 58 8.40 7.32 -1.40
N LEU A 59 7.50 8.30 -1.26
CA LEU A 59 6.23 8.08 -0.56
C LEU A 59 5.31 7.15 -1.36
N THR A 60 5.32 7.26 -2.68
CA THR A 60 4.54 6.37 -3.54
C THR A 60 5.01 4.93 -3.36
N ARG A 61 6.31 4.70 -3.26
CA ARG A 61 6.83 3.34 -3.04
C ARG A 61 6.34 2.78 -1.71
N ILE A 62 6.33 3.61 -0.67
CA ILE A 62 5.80 3.20 0.63
C ILE A 62 4.32 2.84 0.50
N LEU A 63 3.56 3.64 -0.24
CA LEU A 63 2.15 3.34 -0.48
C LEU A 63 1.96 2.02 -1.20
N LEU A 64 2.74 1.79 -2.25
CA LEU A 64 2.61 0.54 -3.00
C LEU A 64 2.93 -0.68 -2.15
N ASN A 65 3.91 -0.55 -1.25
CA ASN A 65 4.21 -1.62 -0.30
C ASN A 65 3.04 -1.86 0.66
N ALA A 66 2.38 -0.80 1.11
CA ALA A 66 1.20 -0.93 1.97
C ALA A 66 0.05 -1.61 1.22
N CYS A 67 -0.14 -1.25 -0.04
CA CYS A 67 -1.17 -1.89 -0.87
C CYS A 67 -0.86 -3.37 -1.08
N ALA A 68 0.40 -3.69 -1.34
CA ALA A 68 0.81 -5.08 -1.51
C ALA A 68 0.57 -5.91 -0.25
N ASP A 69 0.85 -5.32 0.93
CA ASP A 69 0.58 -5.98 2.20
C ASP A 69 -0.90 -6.28 2.36
N GLU A 70 -1.76 -5.33 2.01
CA GLU A 70 -3.20 -5.51 2.10
C GLU A 70 -3.69 -6.61 1.15
N LEU A 71 -3.17 -6.63 -0.08
CA LEU A 71 -3.54 -7.66 -1.04
C LEU A 71 -3.10 -9.05 -0.58
N ARG A 72 -1.94 -9.15 0.03
CA ARG A 72 -1.49 -10.43 0.61
C ARG A 72 -2.38 -10.86 1.76
N ARG A 73 -2.80 -9.91 2.61
CA ARG A 73 -3.72 -10.22 3.71
C ARG A 73 -5.04 -10.76 3.17
N ARG A 74 -5.57 -10.14 2.11
CA ARG A 74 -6.83 -10.60 1.48
C ARG A 74 -6.70 -12.01 0.95
N ARG A 75 -5.56 -12.33 0.34
CA ARG A 75 -5.33 -13.69 -0.17
C ARG A 75 -5.28 -14.71 0.94
N ARG A 76 -4.64 -14.36 2.07
CA ARG A 76 -4.62 -15.27 3.22
C ARG A 76 -6.01 -15.50 3.78
N GLU A 77 -6.81 -14.44 3.89
CA GLU A 77 -8.18 -14.57 4.40
C GLU A 77 -9.03 -15.41 3.46
N ALA A 78 -8.85 -15.23 2.16
CA ALA A 78 -9.56 -16.03 1.18
C ALA A 78 -9.19 -17.51 1.28
N ALA A 79 -7.92 -17.79 1.54
CA ALA A 79 -7.45 -19.17 1.70
C ALA A 79 -8.07 -19.83 2.93
N PHE A 80 -8.27 -19.08 4.01
CA PHE A 80 -8.98 -19.60 5.17
C PHE A 80 -10.46 -19.82 4.91
N ALA A 81 -11.07 -18.94 4.13
CA ALA A 81 -12.48 -19.05 3.80
C ALA A 81 -12.75 -20.20 2.82
N HIS A 82 -11.76 -20.51 1.98
CA HIS A 82 -11.87 -21.56 0.96
C HIS A 82 -10.80 -22.60 1.23
N PRO A 83 -11.22 -23.82 1.60
CA PRO A 83 -10.26 -24.87 1.98
C PRO A 83 -9.22 -25.12 0.90
N PRO A 84 -8.00 -25.51 1.29
CA PRO A 84 -6.93 -25.76 0.34
C PRO A 84 -7.23 -26.79 -0.74
N GLU A 85 -8.02 -27.78 -0.42
CA GLU A 85 -8.38 -28.80 -1.41
C GLU A 85 -9.23 -28.24 -2.56
N THR A 86 -9.85 -27.10 -2.35
CA THR A 86 -10.59 -26.42 -3.39
C THR A 86 -9.65 -25.63 -4.29
N ALA A 87 -8.62 -25.04 -3.72
CA ALA A 87 -7.70 -24.19 -4.45
C ALA A 87 -6.60 -24.97 -5.14
N ALA A 88 -6.09 -26.00 -4.47
CA ALA A 88 -4.93 -26.74 -4.97
C ALA A 88 -5.13 -27.35 -6.35
N PRO A 89 -6.28 -28.01 -6.62
CA PRO A 89 -6.50 -28.58 -7.96
C PRO A 89 -6.47 -27.52 -9.05
N ASP A 90 -6.95 -26.33 -8.76
CA ASP A 90 -6.98 -25.26 -9.74
C ASP A 90 -5.56 -24.84 -10.14
N TYR A 91 -4.68 -24.76 -9.18
CA TYR A 91 -3.29 -24.42 -9.46
C TYR A 91 -2.63 -25.49 -10.30
N ASP A 92 -2.86 -26.74 -9.94
CA ASP A 92 -2.24 -27.87 -10.62
C ASP A 92 -2.76 -28.02 -12.05
N SER A 93 -3.98 -27.59 -12.29
CA SER A 93 -4.60 -27.73 -13.60
C SER A 93 -4.25 -26.59 -14.55
N LEU A 94 -3.60 -25.54 -14.06
CA LEU A 94 -3.23 -24.41 -14.92
C LEU A 94 -2.21 -24.84 -15.95
N PRO A 95 -2.46 -24.60 -17.22
CA PRO A 95 -1.47 -24.88 -18.24
C PRO A 95 -0.32 -23.90 -18.11
N LEU A 96 0.86 -24.39 -18.27
CA LEU A 96 2.04 -23.56 -18.15
C LEU A 96 2.75 -23.40 -19.48
#